data_278dc9f58beb9b0165d51d7c5af9c124
#
_entry.id   278dc9f58beb9b0165d51d7c5af9c124
#
_cell.length_a   1.000
_cell.length_b   1.000
_cell.length_c   1.000
_cell.angle_alpha   90.00
_cell.angle_beta   90.00
_cell.angle_gamma   90.00
#
_symmetry.space_group_name_H-M   'P 1'
#
loop_
_entity.id
_entity.type
_entity.pdbx_description
1 polymer ?
#
loop_
_entity_poly.entity_id
_entity_poly.type
_entity_poly.pdbx_seq_one_letter_code
_entity_poly.pdbx_strand_id
1 'polypeptide(L)'
;MHSELTEPQSTNLQFVNSDRHGQYSGYVLVTPVRNEENFIKNTIDSVIKQTKLPREWLIVSDGSTDETNTIIESYMMKYTWIKLLKLKPRKYPCFAAVVKNATLGINSLQTETYRYLGLLDSDLRFQADYFEKLIGEFHKDANLGLAGGVAVDIGHSKEVLPRNRQDVPGALQFFRRECFEAIDGLTPIPEGGWDSVTCTTARMKGFTTRLVTHLIVDHLKPRNTIYGGVLKRKWQLGVRDYALGYHPIFEFVKCAGRLFREKPYIISSIVWISGFLYSTITNRKRLISNEFIEHVRSEQMGRLTGLRTVESRPQT
;
A
#
# COMPACT_ATOMS: atom_id res chain seq x y z
N MET A 1 -8.91 -1.45 -58.48
CA MET A 1 -7.79 -1.31 -57.55
C MET A 1 -8.39 -1.14 -56.17
N HIS A 2 -8.58 -2.25 -55.45
CA HIS A 2 -9.03 -2.27 -54.08
C HIS A 2 -7.79 -2.29 -53.20
N SER A 3 -7.61 -1.27 -52.34
CA SER A 3 -6.62 -1.24 -51.30
C SER A 3 -7.19 -1.87 -50.04
N GLU A 4 -6.72 -3.04 -49.69
CA GLU A 4 -7.00 -3.74 -48.44
C GLU A 4 -6.40 -2.93 -47.27
N LEU A 5 -7.27 -2.55 -46.33
CA LEU A 5 -6.88 -2.03 -45.03
C LEU A 5 -6.59 -3.24 -44.12
N THR A 6 -5.33 -3.46 -43.79
CA THR A 6 -4.88 -4.45 -42.82
C THR A 6 -5.25 -3.98 -41.43
N GLU A 7 -6.03 -4.78 -40.70
CA GLU A 7 -6.32 -4.62 -39.28
C GLU A 7 -5.02 -4.78 -38.44
N PRO A 8 -4.84 -4.01 -37.35
CA PRO A 8 -3.70 -4.20 -36.46
C PRO A 8 -3.88 -5.49 -35.66
N GLN A 9 -2.93 -6.38 -35.81
CA GLN A 9 -2.83 -7.61 -35.04
C GLN A 9 -2.75 -7.32 -33.55
N SER A 10 -3.67 -7.88 -32.78
CA SER A 10 -3.63 -7.93 -31.32
C SER A 10 -2.37 -8.67 -30.87
N THR A 11 -1.43 -7.95 -30.30
CA THR A 11 -0.21 -8.53 -29.70
C THR A 11 -0.62 -9.27 -28.44
N ASN A 12 -0.83 -10.57 -28.54
CA ASN A 12 -0.88 -11.47 -27.41
C ASN A 12 0.46 -11.41 -26.68
N LEU A 13 0.52 -10.67 -25.56
CA LEU A 13 1.59 -10.77 -24.59
C LEU A 13 1.50 -12.14 -23.91
N GLN A 14 2.00 -13.16 -24.57
CA GLN A 14 2.43 -14.39 -23.92
C GLN A 14 3.58 -14.00 -22.98
N PHE A 15 3.30 -14.02 -21.67
CA PHE A 15 4.36 -13.99 -20.67
C PHE A 15 5.24 -15.21 -20.90
N VAL A 16 6.36 -14.98 -21.57
CA VAL A 16 7.41 -15.99 -21.74
C VAL A 16 7.92 -16.33 -20.35
N ASN A 17 7.50 -17.46 -19.83
CA ASN A 17 8.10 -18.13 -18.68
C ASN A 17 9.51 -18.57 -19.07
N SER A 18 10.43 -17.62 -19.21
CA SER A 18 11.84 -17.92 -19.26
C SER A 18 12.35 -17.98 -17.83
N ASP A 19 12.68 -19.17 -17.38
CA ASP A 19 13.33 -19.49 -16.12
C ASP A 19 14.62 -18.68 -15.89
N ARG A 20 14.47 -17.42 -15.49
CA ARG A 20 15.53 -16.66 -14.84
C ARG A 20 15.52 -16.89 -13.33
N HIS A 21 15.05 -18.06 -12.87
CA HIS A 21 14.89 -18.39 -11.47
C HIS A 21 16.19 -18.40 -10.65
N GLY A 22 17.37 -18.34 -11.29
CA GLY A 22 18.66 -18.25 -10.61
C GLY A 22 19.19 -16.82 -10.37
N GLN A 23 18.70 -15.80 -11.09
CA GLN A 23 19.30 -14.47 -11.09
C GLN A 23 18.74 -13.55 -9.99
N TYR A 24 17.46 -13.71 -9.59
CA TYR A 24 16.82 -12.89 -8.57
C TYR A 24 16.37 -13.77 -7.40
N SER A 25 16.91 -13.53 -6.22
CA SER A 25 16.52 -14.25 -5.01
C SER A 25 16.42 -13.30 -3.81
N GLY A 26 15.58 -13.65 -2.81
CA GLY A 26 15.42 -12.87 -1.60
C GLY A 26 14.57 -11.61 -1.79
N TYR A 27 14.61 -10.75 -0.79
CA TYR A 27 13.83 -9.52 -0.77
C TYR A 27 14.64 -8.37 -0.14
N VAL A 28 14.17 -7.15 -0.41
CA VAL A 28 14.66 -5.91 0.19
C VAL A 28 13.51 -5.20 0.89
N LEU A 29 13.84 -4.36 1.88
CA LEU A 29 12.88 -3.55 2.61
C LEU A 29 13.21 -2.07 2.51
N VAL A 30 12.18 -1.23 2.48
CA VAL A 30 12.29 0.22 2.60
C VAL A 30 11.30 0.71 3.65
N THR A 31 11.79 1.51 4.61
CA THR A 31 10.99 2.06 5.71
C THR A 31 11.19 3.56 5.81
N PRO A 32 10.22 4.39 5.40
CA PRO A 32 10.22 5.80 5.77
C PRO A 32 9.96 5.96 7.28
N VAL A 33 10.75 6.80 7.95
CA VAL A 33 10.61 7.01 9.40
C VAL A 33 10.75 8.49 9.74
N ARG A 34 9.97 8.95 10.75
CA ARG A 34 10.13 10.28 11.33
C ARG A 34 9.65 10.33 12.77
N ASN A 35 10.57 10.58 13.71
CA ASN A 35 10.29 10.69 15.14
C ASN A 35 9.53 9.46 15.68
N GLU A 36 10.18 8.31 15.62
CA GLU A 36 9.63 7.01 16.00
C GLU A 36 10.52 6.30 17.06
N GLU A 37 11.21 7.07 17.92
CA GLU A 37 12.09 6.54 18.98
C GLU A 37 11.40 5.51 19.88
N ASN A 38 10.08 5.66 20.10
CA ASN A 38 9.30 4.78 20.95
C ASN A 38 8.95 3.44 20.30
N PHE A 39 9.00 3.34 18.97
CA PHE A 39 8.47 2.20 18.22
C PHE A 39 9.49 1.51 17.31
N ILE A 40 10.40 2.27 16.68
CA ILE A 40 11.34 1.75 15.67
C ILE A 40 12.14 0.54 16.16
N LYS A 41 12.52 0.51 17.44
CA LYS A 41 13.22 -0.63 18.06
C LYS A 41 12.42 -1.93 17.92
N ASN A 42 11.11 -1.90 18.17
CA ASN A 42 10.24 -3.09 18.07
C ASN A 42 10.17 -3.61 16.63
N THR A 43 10.12 -2.70 15.67
CA THR A 43 10.11 -3.07 14.25
C THR A 43 11.44 -3.70 13.85
N ILE A 44 12.56 -3.08 14.23
CA ILE A 44 13.89 -3.65 13.95
C ILE A 44 14.03 -5.03 14.61
N ASP A 45 13.65 -5.18 15.88
CA ASP A 45 13.69 -6.45 16.59
C ASP A 45 12.83 -7.54 15.92
N SER A 46 11.70 -7.16 15.31
CA SER A 46 10.85 -8.08 14.55
C SER A 46 11.49 -8.53 13.23
N VAL A 47 12.22 -7.62 12.55
CA VAL A 47 12.87 -7.93 11.27
C VAL A 47 14.14 -8.78 11.49
N ILE A 48 14.98 -8.46 12.48
CA ILE A 48 16.21 -9.22 12.74
C ILE A 48 15.95 -10.64 13.25
N LYS A 49 14.75 -10.92 13.75
CA LYS A 49 14.31 -12.25 14.20
C LYS A 49 13.66 -13.09 13.11
N GLN A 50 13.55 -12.58 11.88
CA GLN A 50 12.90 -13.30 10.80
C GLN A 50 13.67 -14.56 10.41
N THR A 51 12.93 -15.65 10.10
CA THR A 51 13.51 -16.91 9.56
C THR A 51 14.13 -16.69 8.19
N LYS A 52 13.63 -15.70 7.43
CA LYS A 52 14.23 -15.21 6.19
C LYS A 52 14.55 -13.73 6.35
N LEU A 53 15.83 -13.39 6.35
CA LEU A 53 16.30 -12.01 6.46
C LEU A 53 16.28 -11.31 5.09
N PRO A 54 16.05 -9.98 5.06
CA PRO A 54 16.21 -9.19 3.84
C PRO A 54 17.67 -9.14 3.40
N ARG A 55 17.90 -9.00 2.10
CA ARG A 55 19.25 -8.76 1.56
C ARG A 55 19.75 -7.36 1.88
N GLU A 56 18.83 -6.41 1.93
CA GLU A 56 19.06 -5.02 2.32
C GLU A 56 17.78 -4.45 2.92
N TRP A 57 17.92 -3.67 3.95
CA TRP A 57 16.84 -2.86 4.53
C TRP A 57 17.30 -1.42 4.63
N LEU A 58 16.73 -0.55 3.79
CA LEU A 58 17.02 0.87 3.81
C LEU A 58 15.95 1.63 4.60
N ILE A 59 16.35 2.22 5.71
CA ILE A 59 15.49 3.08 6.54
C ILE A 59 15.75 4.52 6.13
N VAL A 60 14.70 5.25 5.74
CA VAL A 60 14.78 6.64 5.26
C VAL A 60 14.25 7.57 6.35
N SER A 61 15.15 8.20 7.09
CA SER A 61 14.81 9.15 8.14
C SER A 61 14.49 10.52 7.58
N ASP A 62 13.23 10.94 7.68
CA ASP A 62 12.70 12.21 7.19
C ASP A 62 12.95 13.35 8.19
N GLY A 63 14.22 13.59 8.50
CA GLY A 63 14.63 14.63 9.42
C GLY A 63 14.14 14.40 10.84
N SER A 64 14.29 13.20 11.37
CA SER A 64 14.00 12.90 12.78
C SER A 64 14.88 13.74 13.70
N THR A 65 14.28 14.24 14.77
CA THR A 65 14.92 15.13 15.79
C THR A 65 14.99 14.51 17.19
N ASP A 66 14.42 13.32 17.33
CA ASP A 66 14.47 12.47 18.51
C ASP A 66 15.57 11.40 18.39
N GLU A 67 15.58 10.40 19.28
CA GLU A 67 16.58 9.33 19.29
C GLU A 67 16.41 8.27 18.17
N THR A 68 15.46 8.46 17.24
CA THR A 68 15.21 7.51 16.14
C THR A 68 16.50 7.12 15.41
N ASN A 69 17.30 8.11 15.01
CA ASN A 69 18.51 7.86 14.23
C ASN A 69 19.58 7.11 15.07
N THR A 70 19.78 7.50 16.31
CA THR A 70 20.72 6.87 17.25
C THR A 70 20.38 5.40 17.46
N ILE A 71 19.09 5.09 17.63
CA ILE A 71 18.60 3.72 17.77
C ILE A 71 18.96 2.92 16.51
N ILE A 72 18.62 3.40 15.32
CA ILE A 72 18.91 2.70 14.05
C ILE A 72 20.40 2.45 13.88
N GLU A 73 21.25 3.46 14.13
CA GLU A 73 22.70 3.37 14.01
C GLU A 73 23.29 2.31 14.93
N SER A 74 22.74 2.12 16.14
CA SER A 74 23.16 1.07 17.06
C SER A 74 22.96 -0.34 16.49
N TYR A 75 21.93 -0.55 15.68
CA TYR A 75 21.69 -1.82 14.98
C TYR A 75 22.56 -1.98 13.73
N MET A 76 22.84 -0.90 13.00
CA MET A 76 23.73 -0.94 11.83
C MET A 76 25.14 -1.45 12.19
N MET A 77 25.63 -1.18 13.40
CA MET A 77 26.91 -1.72 13.87
C MET A 77 26.94 -3.25 13.95
N LYS A 78 25.78 -3.90 14.11
CA LYS A 78 25.66 -5.36 14.26
C LYS A 78 25.16 -6.04 12.99
N TYR A 79 24.37 -5.32 12.17
CA TYR A 79 23.66 -5.86 11.01
C TYR A 79 23.98 -5.04 9.76
N THR A 80 24.96 -5.48 8.98
CA THR A 80 25.53 -4.73 7.84
C THR A 80 24.51 -4.52 6.69
N TRP A 81 23.43 -5.30 6.66
CA TRP A 81 22.33 -5.20 5.70
C TRP A 81 21.28 -4.15 6.08
N ILE A 82 21.33 -3.58 7.31
CA ILE A 82 20.54 -2.40 7.70
C ILE A 82 21.29 -1.16 7.28
N LYS A 83 20.62 -0.26 6.57
CA LYS A 83 21.16 1.02 6.08
C LYS A 83 20.26 2.17 6.51
N LEU A 84 20.84 3.33 6.73
CA LEU A 84 20.13 4.55 7.10
C LEU A 84 20.43 5.67 6.10
N LEU A 85 19.37 6.24 5.51
CA LEU A 85 19.43 7.45 4.70
C LEU A 85 18.80 8.61 5.50
N LYS A 86 19.60 9.58 5.90
CA LYS A 86 19.13 10.77 6.64
C LYS A 86 18.78 11.90 5.69
N LEU A 87 17.55 12.39 5.76
CA LEU A 87 17.08 13.56 5.02
C LEU A 87 17.07 14.81 5.89
N LYS A 88 17.10 15.97 5.27
CA LYS A 88 16.96 17.26 5.97
C LYS A 88 15.54 17.41 6.54
N PRO A 89 15.37 18.01 7.73
CA PRO A 89 14.06 18.25 8.32
C PRO A 89 13.17 19.09 7.41
N ARG A 90 11.88 18.73 7.32
CA ARG A 90 10.85 19.51 6.61
C ARG A 90 9.95 20.24 7.60
N LYS A 91 9.48 21.45 7.22
CA LYS A 91 8.62 22.28 8.06
C LYS A 91 7.23 21.69 8.29
N TYR A 92 6.66 20.95 7.32
CA TYR A 92 5.28 20.49 7.38
C TYR A 92 5.14 19.01 7.04
N PRO A 93 4.31 18.25 7.79
CA PRO A 93 3.96 16.88 7.44
C PRO A 93 3.07 16.88 6.18
N CYS A 94 3.29 15.90 5.29
CA CYS A 94 2.51 15.71 4.08
C CYS A 94 2.35 14.22 3.80
N PHE A 95 1.14 13.74 3.50
CA PHE A 95 0.91 12.33 3.15
C PHE A 95 1.74 11.87 1.95
N ALA A 96 1.89 12.74 0.95
CA ALA A 96 2.74 12.46 -0.21
C ALA A 96 4.22 12.28 0.15
N ALA A 97 4.63 12.72 1.35
CA ALA A 97 6.01 12.61 1.78
C ALA A 97 6.44 11.17 2.06
N VAL A 98 5.55 10.36 2.62
CA VAL A 98 5.83 8.93 2.84
C VAL A 98 6.17 8.26 1.51
N VAL A 99 5.36 8.53 0.47
CA VAL A 99 5.59 8.00 -0.87
C VAL A 99 6.91 8.51 -1.45
N LYS A 100 7.19 9.82 -1.38
CA LYS A 100 8.44 10.40 -1.89
C LYS A 100 9.67 9.81 -1.20
N ASN A 101 9.60 9.63 0.12
CA ASN A 101 10.70 9.04 0.88
C ASN A 101 10.86 7.54 0.59
N ALA A 102 9.75 6.81 0.44
CA ALA A 102 9.79 5.41 0.01
C ALA A 102 10.41 5.29 -1.39
N THR A 103 9.99 6.11 -2.36
CA THR A 103 10.56 6.14 -3.72
C THR A 103 12.04 6.48 -3.69
N LEU A 104 12.44 7.49 -2.90
CA LEU A 104 13.86 7.82 -2.73
C LEU A 104 14.64 6.65 -2.15
N GLY A 105 14.10 5.98 -1.12
CA GLY A 105 14.71 4.79 -0.53
C GLY A 105 14.87 3.67 -1.54
N ILE A 106 13.83 3.36 -2.32
CA ILE A 106 13.87 2.32 -3.35
C ILE A 106 14.97 2.62 -4.38
N ASN A 107 15.05 3.87 -4.85
CA ASN A 107 16.06 4.30 -5.82
C ASN A 107 17.48 4.36 -5.24
N SER A 108 17.62 4.31 -3.91
CA SER A 108 18.91 4.33 -3.20
C SER A 108 19.37 2.94 -2.73
N LEU A 109 18.59 1.89 -3.01
CA LEU A 109 19.00 0.52 -2.71
C LEU A 109 20.28 0.17 -3.49
N GLN A 110 21.22 -0.48 -2.80
CA GLN A 110 22.48 -0.95 -3.37
C GLN A 110 22.37 -2.37 -3.93
N THR A 111 21.39 -3.14 -3.41
CA THR A 111 21.11 -4.51 -3.87
C THR A 111 20.30 -4.46 -5.16
N GLU A 112 20.92 -4.85 -6.28
CA GLU A 112 20.25 -4.87 -7.59
C GLU A 112 19.47 -6.16 -7.85
N THR A 113 19.86 -7.26 -7.21
CA THR A 113 19.31 -8.60 -7.45
C THR A 113 18.38 -9.03 -6.31
N TYR A 114 17.10 -8.70 -6.39
CA TYR A 114 16.05 -9.15 -5.47
C TYR A 114 14.78 -9.51 -6.23
N ARG A 115 13.99 -10.42 -5.65
CA ARG A 115 12.72 -10.86 -6.24
C ARG A 115 11.53 -10.12 -5.66
N TYR A 116 11.64 -9.67 -4.42
CA TYR A 116 10.55 -8.99 -3.73
C TYR A 116 11.03 -7.69 -3.08
N LEU A 117 10.14 -6.69 -3.10
CA LEU A 117 10.33 -5.39 -2.45
C LEU A 117 9.24 -5.21 -1.39
N GLY A 118 9.63 -4.96 -0.14
CA GLY A 118 8.70 -4.64 0.94
C GLY A 118 8.74 -3.17 1.33
N LEU A 119 7.55 -2.56 1.46
CA LEU A 119 7.36 -1.30 2.18
C LEU A 119 6.86 -1.63 3.57
N LEU A 120 7.54 -1.12 4.58
CA LEU A 120 7.29 -1.44 5.97
C LEU A 120 7.23 -0.16 6.79
N ASP A 121 6.17 0.06 7.57
CA ASP A 121 6.14 1.17 8.54
C ASP A 121 7.06 0.89 9.73
N SER A 122 7.42 1.93 10.47
CA SER A 122 8.41 1.90 11.55
C SER A 122 7.86 1.52 12.93
N ASP A 123 6.55 1.28 13.03
CA ASP A 123 5.82 1.06 14.28
C ASP A 123 5.05 -0.27 14.29
N LEU A 124 5.68 -1.31 13.75
CA LEU A 124 5.11 -2.63 13.57
C LEU A 124 5.79 -3.69 14.45
N ARG A 125 5.02 -4.71 14.81
CA ARG A 125 5.53 -5.94 15.44
C ARG A 125 4.86 -7.16 14.81
N PHE A 126 5.66 -8.15 14.41
CA PHE A 126 5.17 -9.34 13.73
C PHE A 126 5.99 -10.59 14.08
N GLN A 127 5.45 -11.76 13.76
CA GLN A 127 6.03 -13.06 14.05
C GLN A 127 7.30 -13.32 13.24
N ALA A 128 8.19 -14.17 13.76
CA ALA A 128 9.48 -14.46 13.16
C ALA A 128 9.40 -15.12 11.76
N ASP A 129 8.30 -15.73 11.41
CA ASP A 129 8.08 -16.41 10.14
C ASP A 129 7.21 -15.62 9.14
N TYR A 130 6.99 -14.31 9.43
CA TYR A 130 6.09 -13.46 8.64
C TYR A 130 6.49 -13.39 7.18
N PHE A 131 7.74 -12.99 6.87
CA PHE A 131 8.18 -12.87 5.48
C PHE A 131 8.31 -14.23 4.78
N GLU A 132 8.68 -15.29 5.49
CA GLU A 132 8.72 -16.64 4.93
C GLU A 132 7.32 -17.10 4.48
N LYS A 133 6.31 -16.94 5.35
CA LYS A 133 4.92 -17.25 5.03
C LYS A 133 4.38 -16.37 3.91
N LEU A 134 4.69 -15.08 3.93
CA LEU A 134 4.26 -14.14 2.90
C LEU A 134 4.86 -14.50 1.53
N ILE A 135 6.15 -14.82 1.46
CA ILE A 135 6.82 -15.31 0.25
C ILE A 135 6.18 -16.63 -0.23
N GLY A 136 5.78 -17.49 0.71
CA GLY A 136 5.03 -18.71 0.40
C GLY A 136 3.73 -18.46 -0.36
N GLU A 137 3.02 -17.36 -0.08
CA GLU A 137 1.81 -16.99 -0.84
C GLU A 137 2.14 -16.64 -2.31
N PHE A 138 3.27 -15.96 -2.55
CA PHE A 138 3.73 -15.65 -3.91
C PHE A 138 4.18 -16.88 -4.69
N HIS A 139 4.65 -17.94 -4.00
CA HIS A 139 5.00 -19.20 -4.66
C HIS A 139 3.76 -20.00 -5.06
N LYS A 140 2.64 -19.85 -4.32
CA LYS A 140 1.37 -20.54 -4.63
C LYS A 140 0.61 -19.89 -5.79
N ASP A 141 0.88 -18.62 -6.09
CA ASP A 141 0.16 -17.85 -7.10
C ASP A 141 1.15 -17.00 -7.92
N ALA A 142 1.40 -17.44 -9.15
CA ALA A 142 2.33 -16.76 -10.04
C ALA A 142 1.87 -15.35 -10.43
N ASN A 143 0.56 -15.10 -10.44
CA ASN A 143 -0.03 -13.80 -10.75
C ASN A 143 -0.09 -12.85 -9.56
N LEU A 144 0.24 -13.33 -8.33
CA LEU A 144 0.24 -12.48 -7.15
C LEU A 144 1.37 -11.45 -7.26
N GLY A 145 0.99 -10.20 -7.49
CA GLY A 145 1.92 -9.09 -7.65
C GLY A 145 2.16 -8.30 -6.36
N LEU A 146 1.13 -8.20 -5.50
CA LEU A 146 1.16 -7.43 -4.26
C LEU A 146 0.42 -8.15 -3.15
N ALA A 147 1.06 -8.34 -2.02
CA ALA A 147 0.42 -8.92 -0.83
C ALA A 147 0.93 -8.27 0.46
N GLY A 148 0.22 -8.51 1.55
CA GLY A 148 0.62 -8.10 2.90
C GLY A 148 -0.32 -8.69 3.95
N GLY A 149 0.10 -8.63 5.21
CA GLY A 149 -0.70 -9.09 6.35
C GLY A 149 -1.74 -8.06 6.80
N VAL A 150 -2.47 -8.40 7.85
CA VAL A 150 -3.47 -7.54 8.48
C VAL A 150 -2.83 -6.77 9.62
N ALA A 151 -2.75 -5.44 9.49
CA ALA A 151 -2.32 -4.57 10.58
C ALA A 151 -3.47 -4.32 11.56
N VAL A 152 -3.26 -4.66 12.84
CA VAL A 152 -4.22 -4.49 13.93
C VAL A 152 -3.64 -3.55 14.98
N ASP A 153 -4.34 -2.46 15.28
CA ASP A 153 -3.89 -1.52 16.31
C ASP A 153 -3.91 -2.20 17.69
N ILE A 154 -2.90 -1.98 18.50
CA ILE A 154 -2.82 -2.53 19.87
C ILE A 154 -4.07 -2.09 20.66
N GLY A 155 -4.68 -3.05 21.37
CA GLY A 155 -5.91 -2.82 22.14
C GLY A 155 -7.21 -2.96 21.36
N HIS A 156 -7.15 -3.24 20.05
CA HIS A 156 -8.31 -3.57 19.25
C HIS A 156 -8.46 -5.08 19.01
N SER A 157 -9.70 -5.54 18.84
CA SER A 157 -9.98 -6.96 18.57
C SER A 157 -9.38 -7.39 17.23
N LYS A 158 -8.66 -8.51 17.24
CA LYS A 158 -8.10 -9.15 16.03
C LYS A 158 -9.16 -9.86 15.19
N GLU A 159 -10.41 -9.90 15.67
CA GLU A 159 -11.51 -10.65 15.02
C GLU A 159 -12.14 -9.91 13.85
N VAL A 160 -11.99 -8.59 13.77
CA VAL A 160 -12.61 -7.79 12.70
C VAL A 160 -11.67 -7.69 11.51
N LEU A 161 -11.73 -8.70 10.64
CA LEU A 161 -10.98 -8.67 9.38
C LEU A 161 -11.58 -7.66 8.39
N PRO A 162 -10.75 -6.97 7.60
CA PRO A 162 -11.23 -6.10 6.53
C PRO A 162 -12.09 -6.85 5.52
N ARG A 163 -13.23 -6.26 5.12
CA ARG A 163 -14.13 -6.87 4.12
C ARG A 163 -13.47 -6.95 2.74
N ASN A 164 -12.72 -5.93 2.38
CA ASN A 164 -11.95 -5.93 1.14
C ASN A 164 -10.61 -6.63 1.40
N ARG A 165 -10.42 -7.76 0.75
CA ARG A 165 -9.20 -8.59 0.84
C ARG A 165 -8.22 -8.36 -0.31
N GLN A 166 -8.53 -7.40 -1.19
CA GLN A 166 -7.68 -7.05 -2.32
C GLN A 166 -6.81 -5.81 -2.04
N ASP A 167 -7.19 -4.97 -1.05
CA ASP A 167 -6.42 -3.80 -0.70
C ASP A 167 -5.48 -4.11 0.47
N VAL A 168 -4.19 -3.90 0.25
CA VAL A 168 -3.12 -4.10 1.23
C VAL A 168 -2.75 -2.75 1.83
N PRO A 169 -2.72 -2.60 3.18
CA PRO A 169 -2.32 -1.37 3.82
C PRO A 169 -0.91 -0.94 3.43
N GLY A 170 -0.69 0.36 3.26
CA GLY A 170 0.62 0.92 2.90
C GLY A 170 1.75 0.53 3.85
N ALA A 171 1.41 0.33 5.13
CA ALA A 171 2.32 -0.14 6.17
C ALA A 171 2.98 -1.51 5.90
N LEU A 172 2.41 -2.34 5.02
CA LEU A 172 2.75 -3.76 4.85
C LEU A 172 2.71 -4.21 3.38
N GLN A 173 2.92 -3.31 2.43
CA GLN A 173 2.93 -3.67 1.02
C GLN A 173 4.20 -4.43 0.64
N PHE A 174 4.03 -5.64 0.14
CA PHE A 174 5.12 -6.50 -0.33
C PHE A 174 4.85 -6.90 -1.77
N PHE A 175 5.77 -6.54 -2.65
CA PHE A 175 5.62 -6.62 -4.10
C PHE A 175 6.48 -7.73 -4.68
N ARG A 176 5.96 -8.43 -5.69
CA ARG A 176 6.80 -9.03 -6.70
C ARG A 176 7.47 -7.91 -7.51
N ARG A 177 8.77 -8.01 -7.78
CA ARG A 177 9.53 -6.97 -8.46
C ARG A 177 8.91 -6.58 -9.79
N GLU A 178 8.52 -7.56 -10.60
CA GLU A 178 7.90 -7.33 -11.90
C GLU A 178 6.57 -6.55 -11.79
N CYS A 179 5.81 -6.76 -10.72
CA CYS A 179 4.60 -5.99 -10.45
C CYS A 179 4.95 -4.53 -10.13
N PHE A 180 5.95 -4.31 -9.25
CA PHE A 180 6.37 -2.96 -8.87
C PHE A 180 6.89 -2.16 -10.07
N GLU A 181 7.66 -2.80 -10.95
CA GLU A 181 8.15 -2.20 -12.20
C GLU A 181 6.98 -1.91 -13.18
N ALA A 182 6.02 -2.84 -13.32
CA ALA A 182 4.88 -2.68 -14.22
C ALA A 182 3.91 -1.56 -13.82
N ILE A 183 3.80 -1.25 -12.52
CA ILE A 183 2.98 -0.13 -12.02
C ILE A 183 3.70 1.22 -12.05
N ASP A 184 4.95 1.26 -12.50
CA ASP A 184 5.79 2.47 -12.53
C ASP A 184 5.97 3.12 -11.15
N GLY A 185 6.10 2.28 -10.11
CA GLY A 185 6.34 2.71 -8.74
C GLY A 185 5.11 3.25 -7.99
N LEU A 186 5.35 4.19 -7.07
CA LEU A 186 4.33 4.71 -6.16
C LEU A 186 3.83 6.08 -6.59
N THR A 187 2.51 6.29 -6.57
CA THR A 187 1.89 7.58 -6.90
C THR A 187 1.65 8.42 -5.64
N PRO A 188 2.29 9.60 -5.50
CA PRO A 188 2.10 10.46 -4.33
C PRO A 188 0.75 11.18 -4.40
N ILE A 189 -0.18 10.83 -3.51
CA ILE A 189 -1.50 11.43 -3.38
C ILE A 189 -1.52 12.35 -2.14
N PRO A 190 -1.68 13.67 -2.28
CA PRO A 190 -1.69 14.61 -1.15
C PRO A 190 -2.81 14.34 -0.15
N GLU A 191 -3.94 13.86 -0.62
CA GLU A 191 -5.11 13.50 0.18
C GLU A 191 -4.95 12.15 0.90
N GLY A 192 -3.89 11.39 0.60
CA GLY A 192 -3.66 10.02 1.07
C GLY A 192 -4.36 8.96 0.20
N GLY A 193 -4.18 7.69 0.55
CA GLY A 193 -4.77 6.57 -0.20
C GLY A 193 -3.90 6.06 -1.34
N TRP A 194 -2.62 6.43 -1.34
CA TRP A 194 -1.62 5.92 -2.29
C TRP A 194 -1.56 4.39 -2.31
N ASP A 195 -1.76 3.76 -1.17
CA ASP A 195 -1.81 2.31 -1.00
C ASP A 195 -2.95 1.66 -1.80
N SER A 196 -4.14 2.25 -1.76
CA SER A 196 -5.27 1.81 -2.58
C SER A 196 -5.02 2.06 -4.07
N VAL A 197 -4.38 3.19 -4.43
CA VAL A 197 -3.96 3.46 -5.82
C VAL A 197 -3.00 2.39 -6.30
N THR A 198 -1.99 2.07 -5.52
CA THR A 198 -1.01 1.04 -5.84
C THR A 198 -1.66 -0.34 -6.06
N CYS A 199 -2.55 -0.77 -5.15
CA CYS A 199 -3.27 -2.04 -5.31
C CYS A 199 -4.15 -2.05 -6.57
N THR A 200 -4.88 -0.98 -6.83
CA THR A 200 -5.73 -0.88 -8.02
C THR A 200 -4.90 -0.88 -9.31
N THR A 201 -3.81 -0.10 -9.36
CA THR A 201 -2.92 -0.07 -10.52
C THR A 201 -2.29 -1.45 -10.79
N ALA A 202 -1.91 -2.20 -9.74
CA ALA A 202 -1.44 -3.57 -9.90
C ALA A 202 -2.50 -4.47 -10.57
N ARG A 203 -3.77 -4.35 -10.15
CA ARG A 203 -4.89 -5.09 -10.78
C ARG A 203 -5.13 -4.67 -12.22
N MET A 204 -5.04 -3.38 -12.53
CA MET A 204 -5.13 -2.87 -13.92
C MET A 204 -4.01 -3.42 -14.82
N LYS A 205 -2.85 -3.75 -14.24
CA LYS A 205 -1.72 -4.39 -14.95
C LYS A 205 -1.82 -5.92 -14.99
N GLY A 206 -2.96 -6.51 -14.58
CA GLY A 206 -3.22 -7.95 -14.65
C GLY A 206 -2.69 -8.76 -13.46
N PHE A 207 -2.10 -8.13 -12.45
CA PHE A 207 -1.67 -8.82 -11.23
C PHE A 207 -2.81 -9.01 -10.24
N THR A 208 -2.75 -10.07 -9.44
CA THR A 208 -3.61 -10.21 -8.28
C THR A 208 -3.01 -9.47 -7.06
N THR A 209 -3.89 -8.93 -6.22
CA THR A 209 -3.51 -8.29 -4.95
C THR A 209 -4.21 -9.01 -3.80
N ARG A 210 -3.53 -9.23 -2.67
CA ARG A 210 -4.08 -10.08 -1.60
C ARG A 210 -3.71 -9.60 -0.21
N LEU A 211 -4.74 -9.37 0.62
CA LEU A 211 -4.58 -9.26 2.05
C LEU A 211 -4.56 -10.67 2.66
N VAL A 212 -3.41 -11.09 3.18
CA VAL A 212 -3.18 -12.42 3.76
C VAL A 212 -3.70 -12.43 5.20
N THR A 213 -4.93 -12.88 5.39
CA THR A 213 -5.69 -12.66 6.63
C THR A 213 -5.19 -13.44 7.84
N HIS A 214 -4.42 -14.51 7.64
CA HIS A 214 -3.80 -15.27 8.72
C HIS A 214 -2.44 -14.69 9.18
N LEU A 215 -1.89 -13.69 8.46
CA LEU A 215 -0.69 -12.97 8.85
C LEU A 215 -1.07 -11.70 9.60
N ILE A 216 -1.16 -11.78 10.92
CA ILE A 216 -1.51 -10.65 11.78
C ILE A 216 -0.24 -9.91 12.19
N VAL A 217 -0.29 -8.58 12.09
CA VAL A 217 0.78 -7.66 12.47
C VAL A 217 0.23 -6.65 13.47
N ASP A 218 0.88 -6.51 14.61
CA ASP A 218 0.52 -5.49 15.59
C ASP A 218 1.03 -4.12 15.11
N HIS A 219 0.12 -3.14 15.04
CA HIS A 219 0.43 -1.74 14.79
C HIS A 219 0.54 -1.02 16.13
N LEU A 220 1.72 -0.57 16.48
CA LEU A 220 2.06 -0.14 17.85
C LEU A 220 1.56 1.26 18.16
N LYS A 221 1.50 2.12 17.13
CA LYS A 221 1.02 3.49 17.24
C LYS A 221 -0.43 3.58 16.78
N PRO A 222 -1.33 4.13 17.61
CA PRO A 222 -2.73 4.26 17.22
C PRO A 222 -2.88 5.10 15.94
N ARG A 223 -3.57 4.57 14.94
CA ARG A 223 -3.84 5.28 13.69
C ARG A 223 -4.84 6.42 13.92
N ASN A 224 -4.73 7.48 13.14
CA ASN A 224 -5.69 8.59 13.10
C ASN A 224 -5.68 9.61 14.26
N THR A 225 -4.67 9.61 15.12
CA THR A 225 -4.56 10.58 16.22
C THR A 225 -3.94 11.93 15.83
N ILE A 226 -3.34 12.06 14.65
CA ILE A 226 -2.38 13.14 14.33
C ILE A 226 -3.02 14.38 13.68
N TYR A 227 -4.26 14.33 13.14
CA TYR A 227 -4.73 15.38 12.23
C TYR A 227 -6.03 16.09 12.65
N GLY A 228 -6.11 16.59 13.87
CA GLY A 228 -7.11 17.62 14.20
C GLY A 228 -8.53 17.11 14.45
N GLY A 229 -8.68 15.94 15.05
CA GLY A 229 -9.96 15.42 15.52
C GLY A 229 -10.71 14.55 14.49
N VAL A 230 -11.66 13.76 15.02
CA VAL A 230 -12.40 12.73 14.28
C VAL A 230 -13.15 13.31 13.08
N LEU A 231 -13.85 14.43 13.24
CA LEU A 231 -14.67 15.01 12.16
C LEU A 231 -13.82 15.57 11.02
N LYS A 232 -12.71 16.25 11.36
CA LYS A 232 -11.77 16.72 10.33
C LYS A 232 -11.22 15.55 9.53
N ARG A 233 -10.90 14.44 10.19
CA ARG A 233 -10.46 13.22 9.49
C ARG A 233 -11.55 12.65 8.59
N LYS A 234 -12.83 12.65 9.02
CA LYS A 234 -13.95 12.19 8.19
C LYS A 234 -14.13 13.06 6.94
N TRP A 235 -14.03 14.37 7.08
CA TRP A 235 -14.02 15.28 5.94
C TRP A 235 -12.89 14.97 4.95
N GLN A 236 -11.66 14.80 5.45
CA GLN A 236 -10.49 14.44 4.63
C GLN A 236 -10.69 13.12 3.89
N LEU A 237 -11.34 12.13 4.52
CA LEU A 237 -11.66 10.87 3.86
C LEU A 237 -12.62 11.06 2.68
N GLY A 238 -13.62 11.94 2.79
CA GLY A 238 -14.51 12.28 1.67
C GLY A 238 -13.77 12.97 0.52
N VAL A 239 -12.91 13.94 0.85
CA VAL A 239 -12.04 14.61 -0.13
C VAL A 239 -11.12 13.61 -0.84
N ARG A 240 -10.52 12.70 -0.09
CA ARG A 240 -9.67 11.62 -0.63
C ARG A 240 -10.45 10.71 -1.58
N ASP A 241 -11.64 10.26 -1.19
CA ASP A 241 -12.42 9.32 -2.00
C ASP A 241 -12.86 9.96 -3.32
N TYR A 242 -13.13 11.28 -3.32
CA TYR A 242 -13.29 12.04 -4.56
C TYR A 242 -12.00 12.07 -5.39
N ALA A 243 -10.86 12.36 -4.77
CA ALA A 243 -9.57 12.43 -5.44
C ALA A 243 -9.19 11.08 -6.08
N LEU A 244 -9.57 9.95 -5.44
CA LEU A 244 -9.40 8.59 -5.95
C LEU A 244 -10.47 8.17 -6.99
N GLY A 245 -11.36 9.08 -7.38
CA GLY A 245 -12.34 8.85 -8.44
C GLY A 245 -13.53 7.96 -8.07
N TYR A 246 -13.82 7.77 -6.78
CA TYR A 246 -14.92 6.91 -6.33
C TYR A 246 -16.25 7.24 -6.98
N HIS A 247 -17.05 6.18 -7.25
CA HIS A 247 -18.38 6.35 -7.83
C HIS A 247 -19.34 6.97 -6.81
N PRO A 248 -20.11 8.03 -7.16
CA PRO A 248 -21.00 8.69 -6.18
C PRO A 248 -21.98 7.74 -5.50
N ILE A 249 -22.63 6.85 -6.24
CA ILE A 249 -23.56 5.86 -5.66
C ILE A 249 -22.83 4.96 -4.65
N PHE A 250 -21.64 4.47 -5.00
CA PHE A 250 -20.85 3.66 -4.08
C PHE A 250 -20.50 4.43 -2.80
N GLU A 251 -20.12 5.71 -2.93
CA GLU A 251 -19.82 6.56 -1.80
C GLU A 251 -21.02 6.74 -0.86
N PHE A 252 -22.21 6.98 -1.42
CA PHE A 252 -23.46 7.06 -0.65
C PHE A 252 -23.75 5.76 0.10
N VAL A 253 -23.72 4.60 -0.59
CA VAL A 253 -23.96 3.28 0.03
C VAL A 253 -22.93 2.98 1.12
N LYS A 254 -21.65 3.32 0.88
CA LYS A 254 -20.58 3.15 1.85
C LYS A 254 -20.83 4.00 3.11
N CYS A 255 -21.18 5.26 2.96
CA CYS A 255 -21.49 6.15 4.09
C CYS A 255 -22.74 5.72 4.82
N ALA A 256 -23.82 5.33 4.12
CA ALA A 256 -25.04 4.76 4.72
C ALA A 256 -24.75 3.52 5.56
N GLY A 257 -23.95 2.59 5.06
CA GLY A 257 -23.55 1.39 5.78
C GLY A 257 -22.69 1.63 7.04
N ARG A 258 -22.22 2.86 7.24
CA ARG A 258 -21.38 3.28 8.39
C ARG A 258 -22.10 4.16 9.42
N LEU A 259 -23.37 4.54 9.17
CA LEU A 259 -24.12 5.46 10.02
C LEU A 259 -24.09 5.09 11.51
N PHE A 260 -24.14 3.81 11.83
CA PHE A 260 -24.20 3.31 13.21
C PHE A 260 -22.95 2.52 13.64
N ARG A 261 -21.86 2.58 12.86
CA ARG A 261 -20.64 1.81 13.15
C ARG A 261 -19.49 2.63 13.68
N GLU A 262 -19.44 3.92 13.34
CA GLU A 262 -18.28 4.77 13.64
C GLU A 262 -18.72 6.02 14.41
N LYS A 263 -18.17 6.19 15.59
CA LYS A 263 -18.46 7.36 16.43
C LYS A 263 -17.78 8.64 15.89
N PRO A 264 -18.42 9.84 16.02
CA PRO A 264 -19.80 10.03 16.43
C PRO A 264 -20.77 9.51 15.37
N TYR A 265 -21.71 8.65 15.79
CA TYR A 265 -22.67 8.00 14.88
C TYR A 265 -23.40 9.04 14.01
N ILE A 266 -23.85 8.65 12.81
CA ILE A 266 -24.54 9.51 11.84
C ILE A 266 -23.68 10.70 11.40
N ILE A 267 -23.22 11.56 12.34
CA ILE A 267 -22.43 12.77 12.05
C ILE A 267 -21.16 12.44 11.27
N SER A 268 -20.46 11.36 11.64
CA SER A 268 -19.27 10.91 10.92
C SER A 268 -19.52 10.65 9.43
N SER A 269 -20.64 9.99 9.12
CA SER A 269 -21.02 9.68 7.74
C SER A 269 -21.48 10.91 6.97
N ILE A 270 -22.21 11.81 7.61
CA ILE A 270 -22.62 13.10 7.01
C ILE A 270 -21.40 13.94 6.67
N VAL A 271 -20.46 14.09 7.59
CA VAL A 271 -19.22 14.86 7.37
C VAL A 271 -18.37 14.21 6.25
N TRP A 272 -18.31 12.87 6.21
CA TRP A 272 -17.57 12.16 5.16
C TRP A 272 -18.17 12.44 3.78
N ILE A 273 -19.49 12.23 3.59
CA ILE A 273 -20.14 12.49 2.32
C ILE A 273 -20.09 13.98 1.93
N SER A 274 -20.14 14.90 2.91
CA SER A 274 -20.01 16.33 2.65
C SER A 274 -18.65 16.71 2.06
N GLY A 275 -17.55 16.10 2.55
CA GLY A 275 -16.21 16.27 1.96
C GLY A 275 -16.13 15.80 0.51
N PHE A 276 -16.78 14.68 0.19
CA PHE A 276 -16.88 14.18 -1.18
C PHE A 276 -17.70 15.11 -2.08
N LEU A 277 -18.90 15.51 -1.64
CA LEU A 277 -19.78 16.40 -2.40
C LEU A 277 -19.16 17.79 -2.61
N TYR A 278 -18.54 18.36 -1.58
CA TYR A 278 -17.80 19.61 -1.72
C TYR A 278 -16.74 19.53 -2.80
N SER A 279 -15.95 18.47 -2.81
CA SER A 279 -14.90 18.26 -3.82
C SER A 279 -15.48 18.06 -5.22
N THR A 280 -16.67 17.44 -5.32
CA THR A 280 -17.40 17.26 -6.58
C THR A 280 -17.91 18.61 -7.13
N ILE A 281 -18.57 19.42 -6.27
CA ILE A 281 -19.14 20.72 -6.66
C ILE A 281 -18.03 21.70 -7.06
N THR A 282 -16.93 21.72 -6.30
CA THR A 282 -15.78 22.61 -6.57
C THR A 282 -14.89 22.09 -7.70
N ASN A 283 -15.23 20.96 -8.30
CA ASN A 283 -14.49 20.31 -9.38
C ASN A 283 -12.97 20.26 -9.13
N ARG A 284 -12.57 19.77 -7.94
CA ARG A 284 -11.17 19.71 -7.57
C ARG A 284 -10.36 18.87 -8.55
N LYS A 285 -9.19 19.35 -8.94
CA LYS A 285 -8.29 18.63 -9.83
C LYS A 285 -7.90 17.27 -9.24
N ARG A 286 -8.06 16.20 -10.00
CA ARG A 286 -7.57 14.85 -9.68
C ARG A 286 -6.18 14.66 -10.24
N LEU A 287 -5.35 13.90 -9.52
CA LEU A 287 -3.99 13.55 -9.95
C LEU A 287 -3.90 12.17 -10.61
N ILE A 288 -5.02 11.45 -10.63
CA ILE A 288 -5.14 10.10 -11.22
C ILE A 288 -5.74 10.16 -12.61
N SER A 289 -5.43 9.18 -13.46
CA SER A 289 -5.92 9.11 -14.85
C SER A 289 -7.42 8.77 -14.93
N ASN A 290 -8.04 9.13 -16.06
CA ASN A 290 -9.44 8.74 -16.31
C ASN A 290 -9.60 7.22 -16.40
N GLU A 291 -8.64 6.52 -17.00
CA GLU A 291 -8.61 5.05 -17.05
C GLU A 291 -8.66 4.43 -15.66
N PHE A 292 -7.85 4.95 -14.72
CA PHE A 292 -7.89 4.52 -13.33
C PHE A 292 -9.28 4.76 -12.69
N ILE A 293 -9.88 5.94 -12.92
CA ILE A 293 -11.21 6.28 -12.39
C ILE A 293 -12.28 5.32 -12.92
N GLU A 294 -12.26 5.00 -14.19
CA GLU A 294 -13.19 4.06 -14.82
C GLU A 294 -13.05 2.66 -14.22
N HIS A 295 -11.81 2.20 -14.07
CA HIS A 295 -11.52 0.90 -13.45
C HIS A 295 -12.02 0.82 -12.00
N VAL A 296 -11.69 1.81 -11.16
CA VAL A 296 -12.17 1.88 -9.76
C VAL A 296 -13.68 1.86 -9.69
N ARG A 297 -14.37 2.64 -10.54
CA ARG A 297 -15.83 2.68 -10.57
C ARG A 297 -16.44 1.36 -11.01
N SER A 298 -15.85 0.69 -12.00
CA SER A 298 -16.27 -0.64 -12.42
C SER A 298 -16.16 -1.65 -11.27
N GLU A 299 -15.01 -1.72 -10.59
CA GLU A 299 -14.83 -2.58 -9.40
C GLU A 299 -15.87 -2.27 -8.30
N GLN A 300 -16.13 -0.99 -8.04
CA GLN A 300 -17.06 -0.56 -7.00
C GLN A 300 -18.49 -0.93 -7.33
N MET A 301 -18.92 -0.74 -8.58
CA MET A 301 -20.25 -1.14 -9.02
C MET A 301 -20.41 -2.66 -9.03
N GLY A 302 -19.40 -3.41 -9.45
CA GLY A 302 -19.39 -4.86 -9.36
C GLY A 302 -19.57 -5.37 -7.93
N ARG A 303 -18.96 -4.69 -6.93
CA ARG A 303 -19.16 -5.02 -5.51
C ARG A 303 -20.57 -4.73 -4.99
N LEU A 304 -21.24 -3.71 -5.52
CA LEU A 304 -22.64 -3.36 -5.14
C LEU A 304 -23.65 -4.32 -5.75
N THR A 305 -23.45 -4.72 -6.99
CA THR A 305 -24.39 -5.56 -7.74
C THR A 305 -24.18 -7.07 -7.47
N GLY A 306 -23.13 -7.45 -6.73
CA GLY A 306 -22.77 -8.85 -6.55
C GLY A 306 -22.21 -9.51 -7.82
N LEU A 307 -22.15 -8.79 -8.92
CA LEU A 307 -21.51 -9.23 -10.15
C LEU A 307 -19.98 -9.14 -9.92
N ARG A 308 -19.31 -10.29 -9.78
CA ARG A 308 -17.86 -10.33 -9.91
C ARG A 308 -17.52 -9.81 -11.30
N THR A 309 -16.75 -8.74 -11.38
CA THR A 309 -16.13 -8.33 -12.64
C THR A 309 -15.41 -9.54 -13.22
N VAL A 310 -15.83 -9.97 -14.42
CA VAL A 310 -15.36 -11.17 -15.11
C VAL A 310 -14.01 -10.86 -15.73
N GLU A 311 -12.96 -10.67 -14.89
CA GLU A 311 -11.59 -10.50 -15.38
C GLU A 311 -10.58 -11.11 -14.42
N SER A 312 -10.77 -12.37 -14.06
CA SER A 312 -9.70 -13.23 -13.54
C SER A 312 -10.16 -14.68 -13.49
N ARG A 313 -10.61 -15.22 -14.64
CA ARG A 313 -10.51 -16.67 -14.83
C ARG A 313 -9.15 -16.94 -15.45
N PRO A 314 -8.28 -17.76 -14.84
CA PRO A 314 -7.21 -18.38 -15.60
C PRO A 314 -7.90 -19.22 -16.68
N GLN A 315 -7.54 -18.97 -17.93
CA GLN A 315 -7.82 -19.93 -18.98
C GLN A 315 -7.09 -21.22 -18.60
N THR A 316 -7.86 -22.27 -18.39
CA THR A 316 -7.40 -23.65 -18.19
C THR A 316 -6.54 -24.11 -19.36
#